data_ad9f67fbf4d1021b07fe01f10738d21b
#
_entry.id   ad9f67fbf4d1021b07fe01f10738d21b
#
_cell.length_a   1.000
_cell.length_b   1.000
_cell.length_c   1.000
_cell.angle_alpha   90.00
_cell.angle_beta   90.00
_cell.angle_gamma   90.00
#
_symmetry.space_group_name_H-M   'P 1'
#
loop_
_entity.id
_entity.type
_entity.pdbx_description
1 polymer ?
#
loop_
_entity_poly.entity_id
_entity_poly.type
_entity_poly.pdbx_seq_one_letter_code
_entity_poly.pdbx_strand_id
1 'polypeptide(L)'
;VEGEVERGRVYTEQEFNRIIEISAREKKRVEIFMNEIDQRQKAIVFCATQDHALAVRDLINQMKKSKHPDYCHRVTADDGALGEQWLRDFQDNEKSIPTILTTSQKLSTGVDARNVRNIVLMRPVNSMIEFKQIIGRGTRLCDGKDYFTLHDFVKAHHHFSDPEWDGEPLPAEVCERCGTSPCSCEKAPPKPCKV
;
A
#
# COMPACT_ATOMS: atom_id res chain seq x y z
N VAL A 1 -17.54 -10.60 -12.04
CA VAL A 1 -16.30 -10.75 -12.81
C VAL A 1 -16.53 -10.08 -14.15
N GLU A 2 -15.70 -9.11 -14.50
CA GLU A 2 -15.75 -8.40 -15.78
C GLU A 2 -14.51 -8.76 -16.59
N GLY A 3 -14.61 -8.80 -17.93
CA GLY A 3 -13.54 -9.16 -18.84
C GLY A 3 -13.81 -10.44 -19.64
N GLU A 4 -12.90 -10.76 -20.55
CA GLU A 4 -13.00 -11.96 -21.38
C GLU A 4 -12.57 -13.21 -20.60
N VAL A 5 -13.56 -13.95 -20.09
CA VAL A 5 -13.32 -15.17 -19.31
C VAL A 5 -13.46 -16.41 -20.21
N GLU A 6 -12.37 -17.14 -20.41
CA GLU A 6 -12.36 -18.42 -21.11
C GLU A 6 -12.69 -19.57 -20.16
N ARG A 7 -13.65 -20.40 -20.55
CA ARG A 7 -14.11 -21.54 -19.73
C ARG A 7 -13.00 -22.59 -19.55
N GLY A 8 -12.64 -22.88 -18.29
CA GLY A 8 -11.61 -23.86 -17.96
C GLY A 8 -10.16 -23.32 -17.94
N ARG A 9 -9.93 -22.05 -18.21
CA ARG A 9 -8.62 -21.41 -18.08
C ARG A 9 -8.36 -21.04 -16.63
N VAL A 10 -7.13 -21.30 -16.17
CA VAL A 10 -6.62 -20.81 -14.87
C VAL A 10 -5.90 -19.49 -15.11
N TYR A 11 -6.33 -18.44 -14.44
CA TYR A 11 -5.75 -17.11 -14.56
C TYR A 11 -4.70 -16.87 -13.46
N THR A 12 -3.60 -16.27 -13.82
CA THR A 12 -2.51 -15.89 -12.91
C THR A 12 -2.77 -14.53 -12.27
N GLU A 13 -2.07 -14.21 -11.18
CA GLU A 13 -2.18 -12.89 -10.52
C GLU A 13 -1.82 -11.73 -11.46
N GLN A 14 -0.96 -11.97 -12.45
CA GLN A 14 -0.59 -10.96 -13.46
C GLN A 14 -1.70 -10.61 -14.45
N GLU A 15 -2.67 -11.50 -14.62
CA GLU A 15 -3.80 -11.32 -15.51
C GLU A 15 -4.99 -10.62 -14.82
N PHE A 16 -5.04 -10.64 -13.47
CA PHE A 16 -6.05 -9.90 -12.72
C PHE A 16 -5.87 -8.39 -12.86
N ASN A 17 -7.00 -7.69 -12.99
CA ASN A 17 -7.07 -6.24 -13.24
C ASN A 17 -6.40 -5.77 -14.55
N ARG A 18 -6.08 -6.71 -15.44
CA ARG A 18 -5.64 -6.46 -16.82
C ARG A 18 -6.58 -7.12 -17.83
N ILE A 19 -6.94 -8.39 -17.61
CA ILE A 19 -7.81 -9.18 -18.48
C ILE A 19 -9.12 -9.47 -17.75
N ILE A 20 -9.06 -9.73 -16.44
CA ILE A 20 -10.21 -10.02 -15.58
C ILE A 20 -10.22 -9.08 -14.40
N GLU A 21 -11.37 -8.48 -14.13
CA GLU A 21 -11.63 -7.72 -12.91
C GLU A 21 -12.59 -8.46 -11.99
N ILE A 22 -12.23 -8.53 -10.70
CA ILE A 22 -13.09 -9.08 -9.65
C ILE A 22 -13.37 -7.96 -8.64
N SER A 23 -14.41 -7.19 -8.89
CA SER A 23 -14.77 -6.00 -8.10
C SER A 23 -14.93 -6.31 -6.60
N ALA A 24 -15.45 -7.49 -6.24
CA ALA A 24 -15.58 -7.93 -4.84
C ALA A 24 -14.20 -8.13 -4.17
N ARG A 25 -13.19 -8.60 -4.90
CA ARG A 25 -11.83 -8.76 -4.40
C ARG A 25 -11.19 -7.41 -4.11
N GLU A 26 -11.30 -6.48 -5.05
CA GLU A 26 -10.73 -5.13 -4.90
C GLU A 26 -11.42 -4.35 -3.79
N LYS A 27 -12.74 -4.46 -3.68
CA LYS A 27 -13.49 -3.91 -2.55
C LYS A 27 -12.99 -4.45 -1.21
N LYS A 28 -12.77 -5.77 -1.11
CA LYS A 28 -12.27 -6.40 0.13
C LYS A 28 -10.84 -5.96 0.46
N ARG A 29 -9.95 -5.83 -0.53
CA ARG A 29 -8.58 -5.31 -0.35
C ARG A 29 -8.60 -3.86 0.19
N VAL A 30 -9.42 -3.00 -0.41
CA VAL A 30 -9.58 -1.62 0.04
C VAL A 30 -10.16 -1.55 1.45
N GLU A 31 -11.16 -2.38 1.76
CA GLU A 31 -11.75 -2.47 3.10
C GLU A 31 -10.69 -2.84 4.17
N ILE A 32 -9.87 -3.87 3.90
CA ILE A 32 -8.78 -4.28 4.80
C ILE A 32 -7.82 -3.12 5.00
N PHE A 33 -7.29 -2.56 3.92
CA PHE A 33 -6.37 -1.44 3.96
C PHE A 33 -6.91 -0.26 4.75
N MET A 34 -8.12 0.21 4.44
CA MET A 34 -8.74 1.37 5.08
C MET A 34 -9.07 1.17 6.57
N ASN A 35 -9.21 -0.08 7.01
CA ASN A 35 -9.42 -0.42 8.42
C ASN A 35 -8.10 -0.52 9.21
N GLU A 36 -7.01 -0.88 8.55
CA GLU A 36 -5.71 -1.08 9.20
C GLU A 36 -4.91 0.22 9.34
N ILE A 37 -5.06 1.18 8.41
CA ILE A 37 -4.29 2.42 8.43
C ILE A 37 -4.88 3.49 9.38
N ASP A 38 -4.02 4.38 9.87
CA ASP A 38 -4.47 5.70 10.30
C ASP A 38 -4.78 6.53 9.05
N GLN A 39 -6.07 6.77 8.81
CA GLN A 39 -6.56 7.46 7.61
C GLN A 39 -6.15 8.94 7.51
N ARG A 40 -5.35 9.46 8.46
CA ARG A 40 -4.72 10.79 8.40
C ARG A 40 -3.31 10.73 7.81
N GLN A 41 -2.75 9.54 7.65
CA GLN A 41 -1.40 9.32 7.16
C GLN A 41 -1.38 9.19 5.64
N LYS A 42 -0.37 9.80 5.01
CA LYS A 42 -0.18 9.72 3.56
C LYS A 42 0.09 8.29 3.11
N ALA A 43 -0.58 7.89 2.01
CA ALA A 43 -0.44 6.58 1.40
C ALA A 43 -0.34 6.66 -0.12
N ILE A 44 0.41 5.72 -0.72
CA ILE A 44 0.44 5.50 -2.18
C ILE A 44 -0.03 4.08 -2.46
N VAL A 45 -1.00 3.96 -3.37
CA VAL A 45 -1.58 2.69 -3.81
C VAL A 45 -1.19 2.40 -5.25
N PHE A 46 -0.43 1.32 -5.47
CA PHE A 46 0.04 0.89 -6.79
C PHE A 46 -0.95 -0.10 -7.41
N CYS A 47 -1.56 0.28 -8.52
CA CYS A 47 -2.59 -0.45 -9.25
C CYS A 47 -2.06 -0.99 -10.59
N ALA A 48 -2.75 -1.99 -11.17
CA ALA A 48 -2.31 -2.65 -12.40
C ALA A 48 -2.45 -1.77 -13.64
N THR A 49 -3.55 -1.05 -13.74
CA THR A 49 -3.91 -0.16 -14.86
C THR A 49 -4.41 1.18 -14.35
N GLN A 50 -4.61 2.13 -15.25
CA GLN A 50 -5.20 3.43 -14.93
C GLN A 50 -6.67 3.30 -14.51
N ASP A 51 -7.43 2.40 -15.13
CA ASP A 51 -8.82 2.12 -14.79
C ASP A 51 -8.92 1.43 -13.42
N HIS A 52 -8.02 0.50 -13.14
CA HIS A 52 -7.91 -0.09 -11.80
C HIS A 52 -7.58 0.98 -10.75
N ALA A 53 -6.67 1.92 -11.03
CA ALA A 53 -6.35 3.02 -10.12
C ALA A 53 -7.56 3.94 -9.89
N LEU A 54 -8.39 4.16 -10.93
CA LEU A 54 -9.63 4.92 -10.84
C LEU A 54 -10.65 4.20 -9.95
N ALA A 55 -10.89 2.91 -10.20
CA ALA A 55 -11.82 2.10 -9.40
C ALA A 55 -11.41 2.04 -7.93
N VAL A 56 -10.13 1.84 -7.64
CA VAL A 56 -9.60 1.81 -6.26
C VAL A 56 -9.74 3.18 -5.60
N ARG A 57 -9.46 4.30 -6.30
CA ARG A 57 -9.70 5.65 -5.80
C ARG A 57 -11.16 5.84 -5.36
N ASP A 58 -12.10 5.39 -6.18
CA ASP A 58 -13.52 5.54 -5.90
C ASP A 58 -13.95 4.72 -4.70
N LEU A 59 -13.45 3.49 -4.57
CA LEU A 59 -13.66 2.64 -3.39
C LEU A 59 -13.10 3.29 -2.12
N ILE A 60 -11.90 3.84 -2.16
CA ILE A 60 -11.29 4.55 -1.03
C ILE A 60 -12.16 5.76 -0.63
N ASN A 61 -12.61 6.55 -1.60
CA ASN A 61 -13.45 7.72 -1.34
C ASN A 61 -14.84 7.35 -0.80
N GLN A 62 -15.37 6.15 -1.10
CA GLN A 62 -16.60 5.62 -0.50
C GLN A 62 -16.41 5.17 0.95
N MET A 63 -15.21 4.66 1.29
CA MET A 63 -14.91 4.07 2.61
C MET A 63 -14.20 5.02 3.57
N LYS A 64 -13.78 6.19 3.11
CA LYS A 64 -13.06 7.18 3.93
C LYS A 64 -13.91 7.70 5.09
N LYS A 65 -13.25 7.93 6.22
CA LYS A 65 -13.86 8.63 7.38
C LYS A 65 -13.82 10.15 7.21
N SER A 66 -12.88 10.66 6.43
CA SER A 66 -12.75 12.08 6.14
C SER A 66 -13.91 12.59 5.30
N LYS A 67 -14.41 13.78 5.64
CA LYS A 67 -15.46 14.47 4.86
C LYS A 67 -14.89 15.26 3.67
N HIS A 68 -13.54 15.37 3.57
CA HIS A 68 -12.91 16.16 2.51
C HIS A 68 -13.11 15.49 1.13
N PRO A 69 -13.60 16.21 0.11
CA PRO A 69 -13.84 15.63 -1.22
C PRO A 69 -12.54 15.12 -1.86
N ASP A 70 -11.43 15.86 -1.69
CA ASP A 70 -10.13 15.60 -2.31
C ASP A 70 -9.22 14.69 -1.46
N TYR A 71 -9.81 13.77 -0.69
CA TYR A 71 -9.07 12.88 0.18
C TYR A 71 -8.18 11.89 -0.58
N CYS A 72 -8.70 11.31 -1.67
CA CYS A 72 -7.98 10.38 -2.52
C CYS A 72 -8.11 10.77 -3.99
N HIS A 73 -6.97 10.91 -4.67
CA HIS A 73 -6.91 11.18 -6.11
C HIS A 73 -6.11 10.14 -6.88
N ARG A 74 -6.48 9.94 -8.14
CA ARG A 74 -5.69 9.20 -9.10
C ARG A 74 -4.61 10.12 -9.69
N VAL A 75 -3.40 9.60 -9.82
CA VAL A 75 -2.29 10.27 -10.51
C VAL A 75 -1.62 9.29 -11.46
N THR A 76 -1.94 9.40 -12.72
CA THR A 76 -1.42 8.57 -13.81
C THR A 76 -0.88 9.44 -14.95
N ALA A 77 -0.32 8.84 -15.98
CA ALA A 77 0.25 9.58 -17.11
C ALA A 77 -0.81 10.46 -17.82
N ASP A 78 -2.07 10.00 -17.86
CA ASP A 78 -3.16 10.65 -18.60
C ASP A 78 -3.91 11.73 -17.80
N ASP A 79 -3.58 11.91 -16.51
CA ASP A 79 -4.24 12.91 -15.66
C ASP A 79 -3.71 14.35 -15.89
N GLY A 80 -2.70 14.52 -16.76
CA GLY A 80 -2.21 15.82 -17.24
C GLY A 80 -1.86 16.80 -16.12
N ALA A 81 -2.18 18.08 -16.32
CA ALA A 81 -1.86 19.18 -15.39
C ALA A 81 -2.55 19.02 -14.04
N LEU A 82 -3.75 18.45 -13.99
CA LEU A 82 -4.48 18.21 -12.75
C LEU A 82 -3.80 17.13 -11.89
N GLY A 83 -3.37 16.04 -12.51
CA GLY A 83 -2.59 15.00 -11.84
C GLY A 83 -1.27 15.52 -11.28
N GLU A 84 -0.58 16.40 -12.02
CA GLU A 84 0.64 17.07 -11.55
C GLU A 84 0.37 18.01 -10.36
N GLN A 85 -0.78 18.69 -10.35
CA GLN A 85 -1.17 19.53 -9.22
C GLN A 85 -1.41 18.68 -7.96
N TRP A 86 -2.18 17.57 -8.07
CA TRP A 86 -2.40 16.67 -6.94
C TRP A 86 -1.11 16.03 -6.43
N LEU A 87 -0.17 15.74 -7.33
CA LEU A 87 1.14 15.23 -6.95
C LEU A 87 1.95 16.28 -6.15
N ARG A 88 1.99 17.53 -6.62
CA ARG A 88 2.66 18.62 -5.88
C ARG A 88 2.05 18.82 -4.50
N ASP A 89 0.72 18.84 -4.40
CA ASP A 89 0.03 19.02 -3.12
C ASP A 89 0.28 17.83 -2.18
N PHE A 90 0.38 16.62 -2.72
CA PHE A 90 0.72 15.44 -1.93
C PHE A 90 2.18 15.45 -1.44
N GLN A 91 3.11 15.97 -2.21
CA GLN A 91 4.53 16.08 -1.85
C GLN A 91 4.78 17.16 -0.79
N ASP A 92 3.91 18.16 -0.71
CA ASP A 92 3.98 19.21 0.29
C ASP A 92 3.69 18.63 1.69
N ASN A 93 4.68 18.74 2.61
CA ASN A 93 4.53 18.19 3.95
C ASN A 93 3.56 19.01 4.83
N GLU A 94 3.31 20.26 4.49
CA GLU A 94 2.37 21.15 5.20
C GLU A 94 0.90 20.84 4.80
N LYS A 95 0.70 20.14 3.68
CA LYS A 95 -0.63 19.78 3.20
C LYS A 95 -0.99 18.35 3.61
N SER A 96 -2.15 18.19 4.23
CA SER A 96 -2.71 16.88 4.58
C SER A 96 -3.55 16.26 3.44
N ILE A 97 -3.95 17.08 2.46
CA ILE A 97 -4.80 16.69 1.33
C ILE A 97 -4.05 16.95 0.00
N PRO A 98 -4.09 16.01 -0.94
CA PRO A 98 -4.68 14.67 -0.83
C PRO A 98 -3.91 13.79 0.17
N THR A 99 -4.63 12.92 0.88
CA THR A 99 -4.03 11.99 1.83
C THR A 99 -3.58 10.70 1.15
N ILE A 100 -4.33 10.23 0.16
CA ILE A 100 -4.02 9.01 -0.59
C ILE A 100 -3.93 9.31 -2.08
N LEU A 101 -2.89 8.75 -2.72
CA LEU A 101 -2.80 8.72 -4.18
C LEU A 101 -2.91 7.28 -4.69
N THR A 102 -3.71 7.07 -5.74
CA THR A 102 -3.71 5.83 -6.51
C THR A 102 -2.99 6.04 -7.84
N THR A 103 -2.18 5.08 -8.24
CA THR A 103 -1.38 5.17 -9.48
C THR A 103 -1.20 3.82 -10.14
N SER A 104 -0.89 3.81 -11.42
CA SER A 104 -0.47 2.60 -12.12
C SER A 104 1.06 2.46 -12.13
N GLN A 105 1.75 3.23 -12.95
CA GLN A 105 3.21 3.15 -13.10
C GLN A 105 3.93 4.47 -12.77
N LYS A 106 3.25 5.61 -12.93
CA LYS A 106 3.86 6.95 -12.87
C LYS A 106 4.63 7.23 -11.58
N LEU A 107 4.10 6.82 -10.43
CA LEU A 107 4.69 7.14 -9.12
C LEU A 107 5.74 6.13 -8.64
N SER A 108 6.10 5.12 -9.44
CA SER A 108 7.22 4.23 -9.12
C SER A 108 8.56 4.98 -9.16
N THR A 109 8.67 6.03 -9.98
CA THR A 109 9.84 6.91 -10.08
C THR A 109 9.47 8.39 -9.89
N GLY A 110 10.43 9.23 -9.50
CA GLY A 110 10.28 10.69 -9.52
C GLY A 110 9.45 11.36 -8.42
N VAL A 111 8.84 10.63 -7.50
CA VAL A 111 8.03 11.22 -6.40
C VAL A 111 8.89 11.49 -5.18
N ASP A 112 8.93 12.72 -4.71
CA ASP A 112 9.61 13.12 -3.46
C ASP A 112 8.60 13.45 -2.34
N ALA A 113 7.79 12.48 -1.96
CA ALA A 113 6.89 12.62 -0.81
C ALA A 113 7.53 11.96 0.43
N ARG A 114 8.12 12.76 1.30
CA ARG A 114 8.87 12.26 2.47
C ARG A 114 7.95 11.67 3.55
N ASN A 115 6.75 12.22 3.71
CA ASN A 115 5.79 11.81 4.72
C ASN A 115 4.84 10.67 4.28
N VAL A 116 5.25 9.82 3.33
CA VAL A 116 4.50 8.60 2.98
C VAL A 116 4.72 7.56 4.06
N ARG A 117 3.66 7.14 4.73
CA ARG A 117 3.68 6.17 5.83
C ARG A 117 3.09 4.82 5.45
N ASN A 118 2.35 4.75 4.35
CA ASN A 118 1.74 3.51 3.88
C ASN A 118 1.99 3.35 2.38
N ILE A 119 2.46 2.18 1.98
CA ILE A 119 2.59 1.75 0.59
C ILE A 119 1.71 0.54 0.40
N VAL A 120 0.86 0.56 -0.62
CA VAL A 120 -0.10 -0.51 -0.91
C VAL A 120 0.17 -1.09 -2.29
N LEU A 121 0.44 -2.39 -2.35
CA LEU A 121 0.64 -3.13 -3.59
C LEU A 121 -0.63 -3.89 -3.95
N MET A 122 -1.32 -3.45 -5.01
CA MET A 122 -2.50 -4.10 -5.57
C MET A 122 -2.24 -4.65 -6.97
N ARG A 123 -1.00 -4.58 -7.44
CA ARG A 123 -0.54 -5.15 -8.71
C ARG A 123 0.74 -5.97 -8.50
N PRO A 124 0.96 -7.01 -9.32
CA PRO A 124 2.24 -7.70 -9.33
C PRO A 124 3.41 -6.75 -9.60
N VAL A 125 4.52 -7.00 -8.94
CA VAL A 125 5.80 -6.33 -9.17
C VAL A 125 6.72 -7.32 -9.87
N ASN A 126 7.27 -6.95 -11.02
CA ASN A 126 7.92 -7.91 -11.90
C ASN A 126 9.45 -7.94 -11.77
N SER A 127 10.04 -7.01 -11.02
CA SER A 127 11.49 -6.98 -10.82
C SER A 127 11.88 -6.46 -9.45
N MET A 128 13.04 -6.90 -8.95
CA MET A 128 13.64 -6.38 -7.71
C MET A 128 13.91 -4.88 -7.79
N ILE A 129 14.33 -4.39 -8.95
CA ILE A 129 14.58 -2.95 -9.15
C ILE A 129 13.30 -2.15 -8.94
N GLU A 130 12.19 -2.58 -9.55
CA GLU A 130 10.89 -1.94 -9.40
C GLU A 130 10.42 -2.01 -7.94
N PHE A 131 10.55 -3.18 -7.29
CA PHE A 131 10.21 -3.36 -5.88
C PHE A 131 10.98 -2.37 -5.00
N LYS A 132 12.32 -2.31 -5.13
CA LYS A 132 13.16 -1.37 -4.38
C LYS A 132 12.78 0.10 -4.65
N GLN A 133 12.42 0.46 -5.88
CA GLN A 133 11.96 1.80 -6.22
C GLN A 133 10.64 2.17 -5.52
N ILE A 134 9.69 1.25 -5.47
CA ILE A 134 8.40 1.43 -4.79
C ILE A 134 8.62 1.57 -3.28
N ILE A 135 9.34 0.64 -2.66
CA ILE A 135 9.64 0.66 -1.22
C ILE A 135 10.42 1.92 -0.85
N GLY A 136 11.36 2.35 -1.70
CA GLY A 136 12.14 3.58 -1.52
C GLY A 136 11.28 4.85 -1.39
N ARG A 137 9.99 4.81 -1.73
CA ARG A 137 9.05 5.93 -1.45
C ARG A 137 8.68 5.99 0.02
N GLY A 138 8.62 4.85 0.69
CA GLY A 138 8.32 4.75 2.13
C GLY A 138 9.54 4.95 3.02
N THR A 139 10.76 4.66 2.56
CA THR A 139 11.98 4.73 3.38
C THR A 139 12.53 6.15 3.54
N ARG A 140 11.96 7.16 2.89
CA ARG A 140 12.42 8.55 3.01
C ARG A 140 12.23 9.08 4.42
N LEU A 141 13.25 9.77 4.92
CA LEU A 141 13.24 10.34 6.26
C LEU A 141 12.33 11.57 6.32
N CYS A 142 11.56 11.64 7.39
CA CYS A 142 10.71 12.77 7.74
C CYS A 142 10.61 12.83 9.27
N ASP A 143 10.56 14.02 9.83
CA ASP A 143 10.45 14.21 11.27
C ASP A 143 9.21 13.50 11.82
N GLY A 144 9.38 12.74 12.91
CA GLY A 144 8.31 11.96 13.52
C GLY A 144 7.86 10.73 12.70
N LYS A 145 8.69 10.27 11.77
CA LYS A 145 8.46 9.05 11.00
C LYS A 145 9.60 8.06 11.23
N ASP A 146 9.36 7.06 12.09
CA ASP A 146 10.32 6.01 12.41
C ASP A 146 10.21 4.81 11.46
N TYR A 147 9.03 4.56 10.89
CA TYR A 147 8.76 3.46 9.97
C TYR A 147 7.68 3.82 8.94
N PHE A 148 7.52 2.96 7.96
CA PHE A 148 6.36 2.91 7.07
C PHE A 148 5.80 1.50 7.03
N THR A 149 4.54 1.36 6.62
CA THR A 149 3.87 0.07 6.50
C THR A 149 3.70 -0.30 5.03
N LEU A 150 4.05 -1.54 4.68
CA LEU A 150 3.79 -2.14 3.39
C LEU A 150 2.55 -3.05 3.48
N HIS A 151 1.49 -2.69 2.75
CA HIS A 151 0.32 -3.54 2.55
C HIS A 151 0.47 -4.29 1.23
N ASP A 152 0.89 -5.53 1.30
CA ASP A 152 1.21 -6.34 0.13
C ASP A 152 0.11 -7.37 -0.17
N PHE A 153 -0.82 -7.02 -1.06
CA PHE A 153 -1.92 -7.89 -1.47
C PHE A 153 -1.55 -8.86 -2.62
N VAL A 154 -0.31 -8.82 -3.09
CA VAL A 154 0.17 -9.62 -4.23
C VAL A 154 1.36 -10.52 -3.88
N LYS A 155 1.76 -10.53 -2.61
CA LYS A 155 2.88 -11.33 -2.09
C LYS A 155 4.22 -11.02 -2.76
N ALA A 156 4.43 -9.76 -3.16
CA ALA A 156 5.66 -9.34 -3.81
C ALA A 156 6.88 -9.55 -2.91
N HIS A 157 6.74 -9.32 -1.61
CA HIS A 157 7.82 -9.51 -0.63
C HIS A 157 8.39 -10.95 -0.62
N HIS A 158 7.60 -11.98 -0.93
CA HIS A 158 8.09 -13.36 -1.01
C HIS A 158 9.04 -13.60 -2.18
N HIS A 159 8.91 -12.82 -3.27
CA HIS A 159 9.75 -12.94 -4.45
C HIS A 159 11.04 -12.13 -4.35
N PHE A 160 11.08 -11.15 -3.45
CA PHE A 160 12.12 -10.14 -3.39
C PHE A 160 12.81 -10.06 -2.01
N SER A 161 12.81 -11.15 -1.24
CA SER A 161 13.63 -11.22 -0.04
C SER A 161 15.11 -11.16 -0.45
N ASP A 162 15.83 -10.18 0.05
CA ASP A 162 17.22 -9.91 -0.25
C ASP A 162 17.96 -9.66 1.08
N PRO A 163 18.76 -10.65 1.56
CA PRO A 163 19.44 -10.52 2.84
C PRO A 163 20.37 -9.31 2.95
N GLU A 164 20.96 -8.86 1.84
CA GLU A 164 21.81 -7.68 1.84
C GLU A 164 21.01 -6.36 2.02
N TRP A 165 19.74 -6.38 1.66
CA TRP A 165 18.86 -5.21 1.76
C TRP A 165 17.91 -5.28 2.97
N ASP A 166 17.40 -6.48 3.26
CA ASP A 166 16.48 -6.72 4.39
C ASP A 166 17.22 -6.84 5.72
N GLY A 167 18.55 -7.06 5.67
CA GLY A 167 19.37 -7.41 6.83
C GLY A 167 19.21 -8.89 7.20
N GLU A 168 19.98 -9.31 8.20
CA GLU A 168 19.82 -10.66 8.76
C GLU A 168 18.47 -10.76 9.48
N PRO A 169 17.72 -11.87 9.31
CA PRO A 169 16.49 -12.09 10.05
C PRO A 169 16.75 -11.96 11.55
N LEU A 170 16.03 -11.08 12.20
CA LEU A 170 16.11 -11.02 13.67
C LEU A 170 15.76 -12.40 14.22
N PRO A 171 16.55 -12.95 15.16
CA PRO A 171 16.21 -14.20 15.80
C PRO A 171 14.80 -14.09 16.37
N ALA A 172 13.97 -15.11 16.11
CA ALA A 172 12.62 -15.12 16.62
C ALA A 172 12.68 -14.95 18.15
N GLU A 173 12.05 -13.90 18.66
CA GLU A 173 11.99 -13.67 20.11
C GLU A 173 11.32 -14.88 20.75
N VAL A 174 12.12 -15.65 21.46
CA VAL A 174 11.65 -16.79 22.23
C VAL A 174 11.02 -16.25 23.51
N CYS A 175 9.79 -16.62 23.75
CA CYS A 175 9.11 -16.19 24.98
C CYS A 175 9.89 -16.67 26.22
N GLU A 176 10.31 -15.74 27.08
CA GLU A 176 11.04 -16.06 28.32
C GLU A 176 10.28 -16.99 29.27
N ARG A 177 8.95 -17.08 29.15
CA ARG A 177 8.10 -17.93 29.97
C ARG A 177 7.94 -19.34 29.43
N CYS A 178 7.68 -19.51 28.14
CA CYS A 178 7.38 -20.84 27.58
C CYS A 178 8.49 -21.37 26.68
N GLY A 179 9.50 -20.57 26.34
CA GLY A 179 10.59 -20.96 25.48
C GLY A 179 10.19 -21.22 24.02
N THR A 180 9.00 -20.78 23.58
CA THR A 180 8.50 -21.01 22.21
C THR A 180 8.30 -19.70 21.44
N SER A 181 8.45 -19.77 20.10
CA SER A 181 8.09 -18.71 19.17
C SER A 181 7.24 -19.31 18.05
N PRO A 182 5.99 -18.83 17.81
CA PRO A 182 5.27 -17.82 18.60
C PRO A 182 4.90 -18.29 20.01
N CYS A 183 4.76 -17.33 20.92
CA CYS A 183 4.43 -17.60 22.32
C CYS A 183 3.05 -18.26 22.45
N SER A 184 2.99 -19.39 23.18
CA SER A 184 1.77 -20.13 23.50
C SER A 184 1.15 -19.75 24.85
N CYS A 185 1.75 -18.81 25.60
CA CYS A 185 1.21 -18.34 26.85
C CYS A 185 -0.08 -17.53 26.66
N GLU A 186 -1.04 -17.63 27.57
CA GLU A 186 -2.16 -16.68 27.63
C GLU A 186 -1.61 -15.25 27.81
N LYS A 187 -2.08 -14.31 26.98
CA LYS A 187 -1.68 -12.90 27.06
C LYS A 187 -2.04 -12.35 28.43
N ALA A 188 -1.04 -12.01 29.22
CA ALA A 188 -1.27 -11.28 30.48
C ALA A 188 -1.98 -9.94 30.14
N PRO A 189 -2.93 -9.48 30.97
CA PRO A 189 -3.58 -8.20 30.75
C PRO A 189 -2.55 -7.07 30.72
N PRO A 190 -2.75 -6.03 29.90
CA PRO A 190 -1.81 -4.91 29.77
C PRO A 190 -1.60 -4.26 31.14
N LYS A 191 -0.34 -4.04 31.51
CA LYS A 191 0.00 -3.33 32.76
C LYS A 191 -0.60 -1.91 32.67
N PRO A 192 -1.27 -1.41 33.72
CA PRO A 192 -1.77 -0.04 33.74
C PRO A 192 -0.59 0.92 33.59
N CYS A 193 -0.72 1.88 32.65
CA CYS A 193 0.21 2.99 32.53
C CYS A 193 0.21 3.76 33.86
N LYS A 194 1.38 3.90 34.47
CA LYS A 194 1.53 4.87 35.57
C LYS A 194 1.45 6.27 34.99
N VAL A 195 0.45 7.04 35.41
CA VAL A 195 0.30 8.48 35.18
C VAL A 195 1.41 9.21 35.91
#